data_d647eb6f6480635744f02f252204d42f
#
_entry.id   d647eb6f6480635744f02f252204d42f
#
_cell.length_a   1.000
_cell.length_b   1.000
_cell.length_c   1.000
_cell.angle_alpha   90.00
_cell.angle_beta   90.00
_cell.angle_gamma   90.00
#
_symmetry.space_group_name_H-M   'P 1'
#
loop_
_entity.id
_entity.type
_entity.pdbx_description
1 polymer ?
#
loop_
_entity_poly.entity_id
_entity_poly.type
_entity_poly.pdbx_seq_one_letter_code
_entity_poly.pdbx_strand_id
1 'polypeptide(L)'
;MEKVRLGRTELIVGKNSFGALPIQRISKEEAAKLLRKAYDNGFNYFDTARMYTDSEEKMGYALADIRDKIIISTKTAATTVEGFWKDLATSLEMLKTDYIDIYQFHNPSFCPKLGDGSGLYEAMLEAKEQGKIRHIGITNHRLAVAEEAVKSGLYETLQFPFSYLASEKDIALVKLCEEHDVGFICMKALSGGLITHSDVAYAYLAQFPVAPIWGIQRENELDEFLSYNDNPPSMNEERAAFIEKERLELMGEFCRGCGYCMPCPMGIQINTCARMSLLLRRSPTAGHLSEKGQAMMAKIDDCINCGKCKAACPYGLDTPNLLKRNYEDYKTFLK
;
A
#
# COMPACT_ATOMS: atom_id res chain seq x y z
N MET A 1 -11.22 -4.58 19.24
CA MET A 1 -10.61 -3.88 18.07
C MET A 1 -11.17 -2.48 17.95
N GLU A 2 -10.32 -1.47 17.88
CA GLU A 2 -10.70 -0.09 17.58
C GLU A 2 -11.23 0.03 16.14
N LYS A 3 -12.16 0.97 15.93
CA LYS A 3 -12.82 1.21 14.65
C LYS A 3 -12.64 2.66 14.20
N VAL A 4 -12.70 2.88 12.89
CA VAL A 4 -12.66 4.19 12.26
C VAL A 4 -13.72 4.28 11.17
N ARG A 5 -14.37 5.45 11.04
CA ARG A 5 -15.27 5.77 9.94
C ARG A 5 -14.45 6.25 8.74
N LEU A 6 -14.70 5.69 7.58
CA LEU A 6 -14.03 6.11 6.33
C LEU A 6 -14.76 7.31 5.69
N GLY A 7 -14.65 8.47 6.33
CA GLY A 7 -15.22 9.71 5.83
C GLY A 7 -16.70 9.59 5.47
N ARG A 8 -17.14 10.30 4.47
CA ARG A 8 -18.54 10.32 3.98
C ARG A 8 -19.01 9.02 3.33
N THR A 9 -18.18 7.97 3.27
CA THR A 9 -18.67 6.63 2.88
C THR A 9 -19.57 6.00 3.93
N GLU A 10 -19.51 6.48 5.18
CA GLU A 10 -20.14 5.92 6.38
C GLU A 10 -19.69 4.49 6.71
N LEU A 11 -18.75 3.93 5.97
CA LEU A 11 -18.19 2.61 6.26
C LEU A 11 -17.39 2.63 7.57
N ILE A 12 -17.71 1.72 8.48
CA ILE A 12 -16.98 1.55 9.74
C ILE A 12 -16.06 0.34 9.60
N VAL A 13 -14.75 0.60 9.63
CA VAL A 13 -13.72 -0.42 9.50
C VAL A 13 -12.87 -0.55 10.75
N GLY A 14 -12.30 -1.72 10.99
CA GLY A 14 -11.34 -1.91 12.08
C GLY A 14 -10.01 -1.21 11.77
N LYS A 15 -9.31 -0.73 12.80
CA LYS A 15 -7.90 -0.29 12.67
C LYS A 15 -6.94 -1.46 12.40
N ASN A 16 -7.41 -2.70 12.52
CA ASN A 16 -6.78 -3.88 11.94
C ASN A 16 -7.54 -4.26 10.67
N SER A 17 -6.96 -3.92 9.51
CA SER A 17 -7.52 -4.26 8.20
C SER A 17 -6.48 -4.99 7.35
N PHE A 18 -6.93 -5.84 6.43
CA PHE A 18 -6.07 -6.75 5.70
C PHE A 18 -5.62 -6.17 4.36
N GLY A 19 -4.30 -5.97 4.21
CA GLY A 19 -3.67 -5.62 2.94
C GLY A 19 -3.24 -6.87 2.17
N ALA A 20 -3.97 -7.22 1.13
CA ALA A 20 -3.81 -8.50 0.42
C ALA A 20 -2.69 -8.53 -0.64
N LEU A 21 -1.84 -7.49 -0.74
CA LEU A 21 -0.68 -7.53 -1.65
C LEU A 21 0.24 -8.74 -1.39
N PRO A 22 0.59 -9.11 -0.13
CA PRO A 22 1.54 -10.20 0.09
C PRO A 22 1.00 -11.59 -0.22
N ILE A 23 -0.32 -11.82 -0.20
CA ILE A 23 -0.88 -13.17 -0.44
C ILE A 23 -0.64 -13.69 -1.87
N GLN A 24 -0.28 -12.83 -2.82
CA GLN A 24 0.16 -13.27 -4.16
C GLN A 24 1.40 -14.19 -4.13
N ARG A 25 2.13 -14.25 -3.00
CA ARG A 25 3.38 -15.02 -2.84
C ARG A 25 3.21 -16.38 -2.19
N ILE A 26 2.00 -16.73 -1.77
CA ILE A 26 1.65 -17.98 -1.09
C ILE A 26 0.59 -18.73 -1.89
N SER A 27 0.34 -19.99 -1.56
CA SER A 27 -0.70 -20.78 -2.23
C SER A 27 -2.11 -20.23 -1.97
N LYS A 28 -3.07 -20.65 -2.78
CA LYS A 28 -4.48 -20.26 -2.63
C LYS A 28 -5.05 -20.75 -1.31
N GLU A 29 -4.67 -21.95 -0.91
CA GLU A 29 -5.12 -22.59 0.34
C GLU A 29 -4.55 -21.88 1.58
N GLU A 30 -3.26 -21.50 1.54
CA GLU A 30 -2.64 -20.72 2.62
C GLU A 30 -3.27 -19.34 2.73
N ALA A 31 -3.48 -18.65 1.59
CA ALA A 31 -4.17 -17.35 1.56
C ALA A 31 -5.58 -17.44 2.13
N ALA A 32 -6.34 -18.50 1.76
CA ALA A 32 -7.68 -18.70 2.28
C ALA A 32 -7.70 -18.90 3.79
N LYS A 33 -6.77 -19.68 4.35
CA LYS A 33 -6.65 -19.85 5.80
C LYS A 33 -6.40 -18.52 6.52
N LEU A 34 -5.48 -17.70 5.99
CA LEU A 34 -5.16 -16.39 6.58
C LEU A 34 -6.36 -15.43 6.51
N LEU A 35 -7.02 -15.33 5.36
CA LEU A 35 -8.15 -14.44 5.14
C LEU A 35 -9.34 -14.82 6.03
N ARG A 36 -9.65 -16.14 6.13
CA ARG A 36 -10.72 -16.62 7.02
C ARG A 36 -10.39 -16.39 8.48
N LYS A 37 -9.16 -16.72 8.91
CA LYS A 37 -8.73 -16.46 10.29
C LYS A 37 -8.82 -14.97 10.63
N ALA A 38 -8.45 -14.08 9.71
CA ALA A 38 -8.59 -12.64 9.92
C ALA A 38 -10.07 -12.24 10.11
N TYR A 39 -10.95 -12.69 9.22
CA TYR A 39 -12.39 -12.44 9.33
C TYR A 39 -13.00 -12.99 10.62
N ASP A 40 -12.73 -14.25 10.95
CA ASP A 40 -13.26 -14.92 12.13
C ASP A 40 -12.82 -14.23 13.44
N ASN A 41 -11.73 -13.46 13.40
CA ASN A 41 -11.22 -12.65 14.51
C ASN A 41 -11.51 -11.14 14.36
N GLY A 42 -12.49 -10.79 13.53
CA GLY A 42 -13.10 -9.46 13.49
C GLY A 42 -12.54 -8.48 12.45
N PHE A 43 -11.63 -8.89 11.59
CA PHE A 43 -11.26 -8.06 10.44
C PHE A 43 -12.46 -7.99 9.49
N ASN A 44 -12.89 -6.78 9.17
CA ASN A 44 -14.02 -6.54 8.29
C ASN A 44 -13.68 -5.78 7.02
N TYR A 45 -12.42 -5.37 6.84
CA TYR A 45 -11.96 -4.63 5.67
C TYR A 45 -10.74 -5.31 5.04
N PHE A 46 -10.82 -5.58 3.72
CA PHE A 46 -9.83 -6.27 2.92
C PHE A 46 -9.50 -5.45 1.67
N ASP A 47 -8.23 -5.09 1.50
CA ASP A 47 -7.75 -4.27 0.39
C ASP A 47 -6.90 -5.09 -0.58
N THR A 48 -7.22 -5.03 -1.87
CA THR A 48 -6.47 -5.66 -2.95
C THR A 48 -6.32 -4.72 -4.16
N ALA A 49 -5.87 -5.21 -5.31
CA ALA A 49 -5.81 -4.48 -6.57
C ALA A 49 -5.76 -5.42 -7.77
N ARG A 50 -6.27 -4.98 -8.93
CA ARG A 50 -6.16 -5.71 -10.21
C ARG A 50 -4.69 -6.08 -10.53
N MET A 51 -3.75 -5.20 -10.19
CA MET A 51 -2.32 -5.42 -10.45
C MET A 51 -1.64 -6.45 -9.50
N TYR A 52 -2.34 -6.95 -8.49
CA TYR A 52 -1.76 -7.90 -7.52
C TYR A 52 -1.95 -9.35 -7.98
N THR A 53 -1.56 -9.64 -9.21
CA THR A 53 -1.61 -10.95 -9.87
C THR A 53 -2.90 -11.74 -9.58
N ASP A 54 -2.86 -12.71 -8.67
CA ASP A 54 -3.95 -13.61 -8.29
C ASP A 54 -4.61 -13.28 -6.94
N SER A 55 -4.29 -12.12 -6.36
CA SER A 55 -4.80 -11.74 -5.03
C SER A 55 -6.33 -11.62 -4.99
N GLU A 56 -6.96 -11.04 -6.02
CA GLU A 56 -8.43 -10.95 -6.13
C GLU A 56 -9.06 -12.34 -6.21
N GLU A 57 -8.49 -13.26 -7.02
CA GLU A 57 -8.97 -14.65 -7.12
C GLU A 57 -8.90 -15.38 -5.78
N LYS A 58 -7.79 -15.21 -5.04
CA LYS A 58 -7.61 -15.80 -3.70
C LYS A 58 -8.61 -15.25 -2.69
N MET A 59 -8.89 -13.95 -2.74
CA MET A 59 -9.92 -13.33 -1.91
C MET A 59 -11.32 -13.85 -2.27
N GLY A 60 -11.68 -13.92 -3.55
CA GLY A 60 -12.95 -14.48 -3.99
C GLY A 60 -13.12 -15.96 -3.63
N TYR A 61 -12.02 -16.74 -3.68
CA TYR A 61 -12.04 -18.13 -3.22
C TYR A 61 -12.30 -18.24 -1.72
N ALA A 62 -11.69 -17.37 -0.93
CA ALA A 62 -11.75 -17.44 0.53
C ALA A 62 -13.01 -16.79 1.15
N LEU A 63 -13.56 -15.73 0.54
CA LEU A 63 -14.49 -14.82 1.22
C LEU A 63 -15.85 -14.65 0.51
N ALA A 64 -16.10 -15.30 -0.63
CA ALA A 64 -17.33 -15.10 -1.40
C ALA A 64 -18.62 -15.42 -0.62
N ASP A 65 -18.58 -16.43 0.25
CA ASP A 65 -19.73 -16.87 1.08
C ASP A 65 -20.09 -15.89 2.22
N ILE A 66 -19.21 -14.93 2.50
CA ILE A 66 -19.41 -13.90 3.54
C ILE A 66 -19.32 -12.48 2.96
N ARG A 67 -19.48 -12.35 1.63
CA ARG A 67 -19.28 -11.08 0.92
C ARG A 67 -20.07 -9.91 1.50
N ASP A 68 -21.29 -10.15 1.93
CA ASP A 68 -22.20 -9.17 2.54
C ASP A 68 -21.79 -8.70 3.94
N LYS A 69 -20.85 -9.41 4.58
CA LYS A 69 -20.37 -9.12 5.95
C LYS A 69 -19.03 -8.39 5.99
N ILE A 70 -18.43 -8.17 4.83
CA ILE A 70 -17.10 -7.56 4.71
C ILE A 70 -17.10 -6.38 3.75
N ILE A 71 -16.11 -5.51 3.92
CA ILE A 71 -15.83 -4.39 3.03
C ILE A 71 -14.62 -4.77 2.17
N ILE A 72 -14.75 -4.66 0.86
CA ILE A 72 -13.66 -4.93 -0.08
C ILE A 72 -13.32 -3.65 -0.84
N SER A 73 -12.01 -3.31 -0.86
CA SER A 73 -11.48 -2.34 -1.81
C SER A 73 -10.59 -3.02 -2.83
N THR A 74 -10.73 -2.62 -4.09
CA THR A 74 -9.79 -2.97 -5.16
C THR A 74 -9.54 -1.78 -6.08
N LYS A 75 -8.65 -1.93 -7.07
CA LYS A 75 -8.09 -0.79 -7.79
C LYS A 75 -7.89 -1.13 -9.27
N THR A 76 -8.13 -0.13 -10.14
CA THR A 76 -7.75 -0.18 -11.55
C THR A 76 -6.55 0.72 -11.83
N ALA A 77 -5.62 0.25 -12.66
CA ALA A 77 -4.54 1.05 -13.23
C ALA A 77 -4.83 1.43 -14.70
N ALA A 78 -6.06 1.26 -15.16
CA ALA A 78 -6.45 1.60 -16.51
C ALA A 78 -6.26 3.09 -16.81
N THR A 79 -5.81 3.37 -18.03
CA THR A 79 -5.61 4.72 -18.57
C THR A 79 -6.59 5.05 -19.69
N THR A 80 -7.51 4.11 -20.00
CA THR A 80 -8.57 4.26 -20.98
C THR A 80 -9.88 3.75 -20.41
N VAL A 81 -11.01 4.25 -20.93
CA VAL A 81 -12.35 3.82 -20.51
C VAL A 81 -12.57 2.33 -20.79
N GLU A 82 -12.12 1.82 -21.94
CA GLU A 82 -12.20 0.39 -22.26
C GLU A 82 -11.43 -0.47 -21.25
N GLY A 83 -10.20 -0.05 -20.92
CA GLY A 83 -9.38 -0.70 -19.90
C GLY A 83 -10.02 -0.68 -18.52
N PHE A 84 -10.66 0.43 -18.15
CA PHE A 84 -11.41 0.56 -16.89
C PHE A 84 -12.53 -0.49 -16.78
N TRP A 85 -13.37 -0.61 -17.80
CA TRP A 85 -14.47 -1.57 -17.80
C TRP A 85 -13.98 -3.02 -17.80
N LYS A 86 -12.91 -3.29 -18.52
CA LYS A 86 -12.24 -4.61 -18.50
C LYS A 86 -11.71 -4.96 -17.11
N ASP A 87 -11.00 -4.03 -16.48
CA ASP A 87 -10.47 -4.23 -15.12
C ASP A 87 -11.59 -4.47 -14.11
N LEU A 88 -12.66 -3.65 -14.15
CA LEU A 88 -13.81 -3.79 -13.27
C LEU A 88 -14.52 -5.13 -13.44
N ALA A 89 -14.80 -5.53 -14.68
CA ALA A 89 -15.44 -6.83 -14.98
C ALA A 89 -14.58 -7.99 -14.45
N THR A 90 -13.26 -7.95 -14.69
CA THR A 90 -12.33 -8.96 -14.20
C THR A 90 -12.28 -8.98 -12.67
N SER A 91 -12.24 -7.82 -12.01
CA SER A 91 -12.24 -7.74 -10.54
C SER A 91 -13.51 -8.34 -9.94
N LEU A 92 -14.69 -8.05 -10.49
CA LEU A 92 -15.96 -8.63 -10.04
C LEU A 92 -15.97 -10.16 -10.19
N GLU A 93 -15.50 -10.67 -11.34
CA GLU A 93 -15.39 -12.11 -11.61
C GLU A 93 -14.44 -12.80 -10.62
N MET A 94 -13.21 -12.26 -10.45
CA MET A 94 -12.20 -12.86 -9.58
C MET A 94 -12.60 -12.82 -8.10
N LEU A 95 -13.20 -11.72 -7.65
CA LEU A 95 -13.72 -11.56 -6.31
C LEU A 95 -15.04 -12.32 -6.06
N LYS A 96 -15.66 -12.87 -7.13
CA LYS A 96 -16.96 -13.59 -7.09
C LYS A 96 -18.05 -12.76 -6.42
N THR A 97 -18.25 -11.54 -6.89
CA THR A 97 -19.20 -10.59 -6.32
C THR A 97 -19.80 -9.72 -7.41
N ASP A 98 -21.00 -9.22 -7.19
CA ASP A 98 -21.69 -8.31 -8.12
C ASP A 98 -21.34 -6.83 -7.85
N TYR A 99 -20.68 -6.54 -6.73
CA TYR A 99 -20.31 -5.17 -6.36
C TYR A 99 -18.98 -5.10 -5.59
N ILE A 100 -18.34 -3.95 -5.66
CA ILE A 100 -17.14 -3.59 -4.87
C ILE A 100 -17.50 -2.43 -3.96
N ASP A 101 -17.11 -2.48 -2.68
CA ASP A 101 -17.44 -1.40 -1.75
C ASP A 101 -16.66 -0.13 -2.06
N ILE A 102 -15.35 -0.23 -2.29
CA ILE A 102 -14.51 0.92 -2.63
C ILE A 102 -13.69 0.58 -3.88
N TYR A 103 -13.95 1.25 -5.01
CA TYR A 103 -13.16 1.09 -6.22
C TYR A 103 -12.27 2.30 -6.45
N GLN A 104 -10.98 2.07 -6.68
CA GLN A 104 -9.98 3.12 -6.64
C GLN A 104 -9.19 3.23 -7.93
N PHE A 105 -8.84 4.44 -8.35
CA PHE A 105 -7.76 4.64 -9.31
C PHE A 105 -6.41 4.34 -8.68
N HIS A 106 -5.60 3.50 -9.32
CA HIS A 106 -4.35 2.99 -8.76
C HIS A 106 -3.16 3.87 -9.14
N ASN A 107 -2.87 4.90 -8.33
CA ASN A 107 -1.73 5.80 -8.48
C ASN A 107 -1.63 6.48 -9.86
N PRO A 108 -2.70 7.09 -10.35
CA PRO A 108 -2.65 7.86 -11.60
C PRO A 108 -1.63 9.00 -11.48
N SER A 109 -1.07 9.42 -12.60
CA SER A 109 -0.11 10.55 -12.66
C SER A 109 -0.78 11.93 -12.52
N PHE A 110 -2.10 11.98 -12.62
CA PHE A 110 -2.97 13.16 -12.48
C PHE A 110 -4.19 12.79 -11.63
N CYS A 111 -4.99 13.76 -11.27
CA CYS A 111 -6.26 13.53 -10.59
C CYS A 111 -7.37 13.39 -11.64
N PRO A 112 -7.91 12.18 -11.93
CA PRO A 112 -9.06 12.02 -12.82
C PRO A 112 -10.28 12.79 -12.32
N LYS A 113 -10.93 13.56 -13.21
CA LYS A 113 -12.10 14.40 -12.89
C LYS A 113 -13.01 14.58 -14.10
N LEU A 114 -14.23 15.00 -13.84
CA LEU A 114 -15.20 15.27 -14.90
C LEU A 114 -14.65 16.25 -15.94
N GLY A 115 -14.78 15.89 -17.22
CA GLY A 115 -14.40 16.75 -18.33
C GLY A 115 -12.89 16.91 -18.54
N ASP A 116 -12.04 16.07 -17.95
CA ASP A 116 -10.57 16.11 -18.11
C ASP A 116 -10.11 15.53 -19.48
N GLY A 117 -11.04 15.01 -20.26
CA GLY A 117 -10.80 14.40 -21.57
C GLY A 117 -10.40 12.92 -21.52
N SER A 118 -10.16 12.34 -20.35
CA SER A 118 -9.86 10.92 -20.21
C SER A 118 -11.11 10.03 -20.20
N GLY A 119 -12.25 10.56 -19.76
CA GLY A 119 -13.50 9.82 -19.54
C GLY A 119 -13.45 8.82 -18.39
N LEU A 120 -12.36 8.77 -17.64
CA LEU A 120 -12.17 7.76 -16.58
C LEU A 120 -13.06 8.02 -15.37
N TYR A 121 -13.22 9.30 -14.98
CA TYR A 121 -14.08 9.63 -13.85
C TYR A 121 -15.57 9.45 -14.19
N GLU A 122 -15.96 9.75 -15.43
CA GLU A 122 -17.29 9.46 -15.98
C GLU A 122 -17.60 7.96 -15.92
N ALA A 123 -16.65 7.11 -16.32
CA ALA A 123 -16.79 5.64 -16.23
C ALA A 123 -16.94 5.16 -14.77
N MET A 124 -16.24 5.83 -13.82
CA MET A 124 -16.38 5.54 -12.39
C MET A 124 -17.79 5.87 -11.88
N LEU A 125 -18.35 7.00 -12.29
CA LEU A 125 -19.73 7.40 -11.95
C LEU A 125 -20.76 6.45 -12.55
N GLU A 126 -20.59 6.06 -13.81
CA GLU A 126 -21.44 5.09 -14.47
C GLU A 126 -21.40 3.72 -13.76
N ALA A 127 -20.22 3.27 -13.35
CA ALA A 127 -20.08 2.02 -12.59
C ALA A 127 -20.81 2.09 -11.23
N LYS A 128 -20.80 3.27 -10.59
CA LYS A 128 -21.54 3.52 -9.34
C LYS A 128 -23.06 3.54 -9.59
N GLU A 129 -23.52 4.18 -10.64
CA GLU A 129 -24.93 4.21 -11.03
C GLU A 129 -25.46 2.80 -11.38
N GLN A 130 -24.64 1.97 -12.04
CA GLN A 130 -24.94 0.56 -12.31
C GLN A 130 -24.89 -0.34 -11.05
N GLY A 131 -24.52 0.20 -9.88
CA GLY A 131 -24.42 -0.55 -8.64
C GLY A 131 -23.22 -1.50 -8.56
N LYS A 132 -22.30 -1.45 -9.53
CA LYS A 132 -21.11 -2.29 -9.56
C LYS A 132 -20.05 -1.86 -8.54
N ILE A 133 -20.06 -0.58 -8.16
CA ILE A 133 -19.24 -0.03 -7.11
C ILE A 133 -20.10 0.85 -6.17
N ARG A 134 -19.74 0.91 -4.91
CA ARG A 134 -20.47 1.72 -3.91
C ARG A 134 -19.84 3.07 -3.68
N HIS A 135 -18.49 3.10 -3.54
CA HIS A 135 -17.73 4.31 -3.23
C HIS A 135 -16.55 4.47 -4.18
N ILE A 136 -16.24 5.74 -4.50
CA ILE A 136 -15.17 6.12 -5.41
C ILE A 136 -13.95 6.55 -4.60
N GLY A 137 -12.81 5.89 -4.84
CA GLY A 137 -11.56 6.21 -4.21
C GLY A 137 -10.41 6.48 -5.18
N ILE A 138 -9.32 6.94 -4.64
CA ILE A 138 -8.04 7.10 -5.35
C ILE A 138 -6.88 6.69 -4.45
N THR A 139 -5.89 6.03 -5.02
CA THR A 139 -4.61 5.83 -4.34
C THR A 139 -3.54 6.68 -4.99
N ASN A 140 -2.64 7.24 -4.20
CA ASN A 140 -1.51 7.96 -4.77
C ASN A 140 -0.28 7.90 -3.86
N HIS A 141 0.89 8.17 -4.44
CA HIS A 141 2.15 8.38 -3.75
C HIS A 141 2.67 9.82 -3.91
N ARG A 142 2.02 10.61 -4.76
CA ARG A 142 2.36 12.00 -5.02
C ARG A 142 1.44 12.87 -4.18
N LEU A 143 2.03 13.63 -3.26
CA LEU A 143 1.28 14.48 -2.35
C LEU A 143 0.39 15.48 -3.09
N ALA A 144 0.91 16.12 -4.16
CA ALA A 144 0.15 17.10 -4.92
C ALA A 144 -1.13 16.51 -5.56
N VAL A 145 -1.05 15.29 -6.11
CA VAL A 145 -2.23 14.61 -6.68
C VAL A 145 -3.21 14.20 -5.58
N ALA A 146 -2.70 13.75 -4.42
CA ALA A 146 -3.52 13.39 -3.28
C ALA A 146 -4.28 14.61 -2.72
N GLU A 147 -3.60 15.75 -2.56
CA GLU A 147 -4.23 17.00 -2.12
C GLU A 147 -5.27 17.51 -3.13
N GLU A 148 -4.98 17.45 -4.44
CA GLU A 148 -5.93 17.79 -5.49
C GLU A 148 -7.17 16.91 -5.42
N ALA A 149 -7.00 15.61 -5.25
CA ALA A 149 -8.10 14.66 -5.15
C ALA A 149 -9.02 14.97 -3.96
N VAL A 150 -8.45 15.22 -2.78
CA VAL A 150 -9.23 15.57 -1.58
C VAL A 150 -10.00 16.88 -1.79
N LYS A 151 -9.33 17.94 -2.27
CA LYS A 151 -9.93 19.26 -2.50
C LYS A 151 -10.97 19.28 -3.62
N SER A 152 -10.90 18.34 -4.56
CA SER A 152 -11.87 18.25 -5.67
C SER A 152 -13.29 17.93 -5.22
N GLY A 153 -13.47 17.32 -4.04
CA GLY A 153 -14.76 16.83 -3.57
C GLY A 153 -15.28 15.59 -4.32
N LEU A 154 -14.52 15.05 -5.28
CA LEU A 154 -14.94 13.94 -6.12
C LEU A 154 -14.72 12.55 -5.48
N TYR A 155 -13.72 12.42 -4.62
CA TYR A 155 -13.30 11.14 -4.02
C TYR A 155 -13.80 11.00 -2.60
N GLU A 156 -14.36 9.84 -2.28
CA GLU A 156 -14.88 9.50 -0.94
C GLU A 156 -13.80 8.89 -0.06
N THR A 157 -12.75 8.29 -0.68
CA THR A 157 -11.58 7.78 0.03
C THR A 157 -10.28 8.14 -0.68
N LEU A 158 -9.24 8.36 0.12
CA LEU A 158 -7.85 8.49 -0.33
C LEU A 158 -7.02 7.39 0.30
N GLN A 159 -6.29 6.61 -0.51
CA GLN A 159 -5.29 5.66 -0.01
C GLN A 159 -3.90 6.24 -0.25
N PHE A 160 -3.16 6.48 0.84
CA PHE A 160 -1.84 7.13 0.79
C PHE A 160 -0.86 6.46 1.77
N PRO A 161 0.48 6.44 1.46
CA PRO A 161 1.47 5.93 2.39
C PRO A 161 1.52 6.76 3.67
N PHE A 162 1.33 6.10 4.83
CA PHE A 162 1.42 6.77 6.11
C PHE A 162 1.99 5.82 7.17
N SER A 163 2.96 6.30 7.95
CA SER A 163 3.62 5.56 9.03
C SER A 163 4.24 6.56 10.00
N TYR A 164 4.88 6.12 11.05
CA TYR A 164 5.61 7.03 11.95
C TYR A 164 6.82 7.72 11.29
N LEU A 165 7.18 7.36 10.05
CA LEU A 165 8.16 8.08 9.22
C LEU A 165 7.51 9.17 8.34
N ALA A 166 6.23 9.47 8.56
CA ALA A 166 5.50 10.50 7.85
C ALA A 166 6.08 11.90 8.15
N SER A 167 6.14 12.71 7.10
CA SER A 167 6.50 14.12 7.23
C SER A 167 5.32 14.96 7.76
N GLU A 168 5.59 16.20 8.17
CA GLU A 168 4.53 17.14 8.54
C GLU A 168 3.51 17.37 7.42
N LYS A 169 3.95 17.31 6.15
CA LYS A 169 3.07 17.40 5.00
C LYS A 169 2.13 16.19 4.86
N ASP A 170 2.61 15.00 5.17
CA ASP A 170 1.78 13.79 5.17
C ASP A 170 0.76 13.84 6.31
N ILE A 171 1.13 14.36 7.48
CA ILE A 171 0.22 14.60 8.61
C ILE A 171 -0.83 15.66 8.24
N ALA A 172 -0.43 16.72 7.56
CA ALA A 172 -1.36 17.75 7.07
C ALA A 172 -2.35 17.17 6.05
N LEU A 173 -1.95 16.20 5.21
CA LEU A 173 -2.85 15.50 4.29
C LEU A 173 -3.93 14.70 5.05
N VAL A 174 -3.57 14.03 6.16
CA VAL A 174 -4.56 13.32 6.99
C VAL A 174 -5.60 14.31 7.54
N LYS A 175 -5.16 15.47 8.05
CA LYS A 175 -6.07 16.53 8.54
C LYS A 175 -6.95 17.08 7.41
N LEU A 176 -6.38 17.30 6.23
CA LEU A 176 -7.13 17.74 5.06
C LEU A 176 -8.23 16.72 4.68
N CYS A 177 -7.96 15.43 4.76
CA CYS A 177 -8.98 14.39 4.55
C CYS A 177 -10.10 14.48 5.60
N GLU A 178 -9.75 14.68 6.85
CA GLU A 178 -10.74 14.86 7.94
C GLU A 178 -11.62 16.09 7.70
N GLU A 179 -11.03 17.23 7.35
CA GLU A 179 -11.74 18.48 7.03
C GLU A 179 -12.70 18.34 5.85
N HIS A 180 -12.37 17.51 4.86
CA HIS A 180 -13.19 17.28 3.67
C HIS A 180 -14.07 16.03 3.76
N ASP A 181 -14.12 15.37 4.92
CA ASP A 181 -14.84 14.12 5.17
C ASP A 181 -14.49 13.01 4.16
N VAL A 182 -13.20 12.89 3.83
CA VAL A 182 -12.63 11.85 2.97
C VAL A 182 -11.98 10.77 3.84
N GLY A 183 -12.36 9.50 3.63
CA GLY A 183 -11.79 8.37 4.38
C GLY A 183 -10.32 8.16 4.02
N PHE A 184 -9.42 8.17 5.03
CA PHE A 184 -8.00 7.94 4.81
C PHE A 184 -7.64 6.46 5.02
N ILE A 185 -7.26 5.78 3.94
CA ILE A 185 -6.76 4.40 3.97
C ILE A 185 -5.24 4.45 4.01
N CYS A 186 -4.66 3.96 5.10
CA CYS A 186 -3.22 4.02 5.34
C CYS A 186 -2.52 2.80 4.75
N MET A 187 -1.86 2.97 3.60
CA MET A 187 -0.99 1.93 3.04
C MET A 187 0.46 2.10 3.52
N LYS A 188 1.25 1.02 3.44
CA LYS A 188 2.67 1.00 3.82
C LYS A 188 2.94 1.43 5.26
N ALA A 189 2.06 1.11 6.16
CA ALA A 189 2.18 1.39 7.59
C ALA A 189 3.51 0.88 8.21
N LEU A 190 4.06 -0.22 7.68
CA LEU A 190 5.38 -0.75 8.02
C LEU A 190 6.49 -0.35 7.01
N SER A 191 6.29 0.72 6.23
CA SER A 191 7.25 1.25 5.23
C SER A 191 7.83 0.17 4.30
N GLY A 192 7.00 -0.84 3.95
CA GLY A 192 7.41 -1.97 3.11
C GLY A 192 8.44 -2.87 3.78
N GLY A 193 8.37 -3.07 5.08
CA GLY A 193 9.23 -3.94 5.89
C GLY A 193 10.47 -3.25 6.47
N LEU A 194 10.58 -1.93 6.38
CA LEU A 194 11.64 -1.19 7.07
C LEU A 194 11.32 -0.93 8.55
N ILE A 195 10.04 -0.80 8.86
CA ILE A 195 9.54 -0.75 10.23
C ILE A 195 9.30 -2.18 10.70
N THR A 196 9.99 -2.59 11.77
CA THR A 196 9.98 -3.95 12.30
C THR A 196 9.22 -4.09 13.63
N HIS A 197 8.84 -2.98 14.24
CA HIS A 197 8.06 -2.91 15.48
C HIS A 197 6.61 -2.55 15.16
N SER A 198 5.78 -3.56 14.96
CA SER A 198 4.37 -3.40 14.59
C SER A 198 3.55 -2.74 15.69
N ASP A 199 3.88 -3.00 16.96
CA ASP A 199 3.25 -2.39 18.14
C ASP A 199 3.47 -0.88 18.19
N VAL A 200 4.69 -0.41 17.85
CA VAL A 200 5.00 1.03 17.77
C VAL A 200 4.28 1.66 16.58
N ALA A 201 4.25 0.96 15.42
CA ALA A 201 3.54 1.43 14.24
C ALA A 201 2.03 1.52 14.50
N TYR A 202 1.43 0.51 15.13
CA TYR A 202 0.02 0.52 15.52
C TYR A 202 -0.29 1.67 16.47
N ALA A 203 0.48 1.80 17.56
CA ALA A 203 0.29 2.86 18.55
C ALA A 203 0.37 4.27 17.95
N TYR A 204 1.29 4.47 16.98
CA TYR A 204 1.38 5.74 16.26
C TYR A 204 0.15 6.01 15.41
N LEU A 205 -0.28 5.04 14.60
CA LEU A 205 -1.42 5.19 13.70
C LEU A 205 -2.76 5.27 14.45
N ALA A 206 -2.86 4.69 15.64
CA ALA A 206 -4.04 4.77 16.48
C ALA A 206 -4.41 6.22 16.88
N GLN A 207 -3.44 7.15 16.85
CA GLN A 207 -3.66 8.57 17.16
C GLN A 207 -4.39 9.34 16.04
N PHE A 208 -4.56 8.73 14.85
CA PHE A 208 -5.11 9.39 13.67
C PHE A 208 -6.42 8.72 13.21
N PRO A 209 -7.32 9.45 12.55
CA PRO A 209 -8.55 8.90 11.97
C PRO A 209 -8.26 8.16 10.64
N VAL A 210 -7.35 7.19 10.66
CA VAL A 210 -6.91 6.44 9.48
C VAL A 210 -7.22 4.95 9.61
N ALA A 211 -7.44 4.28 8.48
CA ALA A 211 -7.63 2.83 8.39
C ALA A 211 -6.35 2.16 7.87
N PRO A 212 -5.49 1.61 8.73
CA PRO A 212 -4.30 0.89 8.29
C PRO A 212 -4.68 -0.43 7.60
N ILE A 213 -4.08 -0.68 6.43
CA ILE A 213 -4.13 -1.96 5.74
C ILE A 213 -2.80 -2.68 5.91
N TRP A 214 -2.75 -3.66 6.82
CA TRP A 214 -1.53 -4.39 7.14
C TRP A 214 -1.26 -5.46 6.08
N GLY A 215 -0.08 -5.43 5.49
CA GLY A 215 0.35 -6.46 4.54
C GLY A 215 0.74 -7.73 5.27
N ILE A 216 -0.10 -8.76 5.20
CA ILE A 216 0.05 -10.03 5.93
C ILE A 216 0.27 -11.17 4.94
N GLN A 217 1.28 -12.00 5.20
CA GLN A 217 1.65 -13.16 4.39
C GLN A 217 1.75 -14.45 5.21
N ARG A 218 1.98 -14.34 6.52
CA ARG A 218 2.22 -15.48 7.41
C ARG A 218 1.26 -15.46 8.57
N GLU A 219 1.03 -16.64 9.15
CA GLU A 219 0.11 -16.77 10.28
C GLU A 219 0.60 -16.02 11.52
N ASN A 220 1.90 -16.08 11.82
CA ASN A 220 2.47 -15.35 12.94
C ASN A 220 2.38 -13.81 12.78
N GLU A 221 2.45 -13.28 11.56
CA GLU A 221 2.21 -11.86 11.28
C GLU A 221 0.74 -11.50 11.57
N LEU A 222 -0.19 -12.37 11.19
CA LEU A 222 -1.60 -12.18 11.51
C LEU A 222 -1.85 -12.25 13.02
N ASP A 223 -1.29 -13.24 13.71
CA ASP A 223 -1.45 -13.42 15.15
C ASP A 223 -0.93 -12.23 15.95
N GLU A 224 0.15 -11.61 15.49
CA GLU A 224 0.68 -10.38 16.07
C GLU A 224 -0.37 -9.25 16.01
N PHE A 225 -0.97 -8.98 14.85
CA PHE A 225 -2.02 -7.95 14.72
C PHE A 225 -3.32 -8.36 15.44
N LEU A 226 -3.68 -9.64 15.48
CA LEU A 226 -4.84 -10.09 16.24
C LEU A 226 -4.69 -9.83 17.72
N SER A 227 -3.48 -9.93 18.27
CA SER A 227 -3.23 -9.63 19.69
C SER A 227 -3.58 -8.18 20.08
N TYR A 228 -3.58 -7.25 19.11
CA TYR A 228 -3.93 -5.85 19.30
C TYR A 228 -5.45 -5.59 19.33
N ASN A 229 -6.28 -6.58 19.00
CA ASN A 229 -7.73 -6.44 19.08
C ASN A 229 -8.23 -6.27 20.52
N ASP A 230 -7.63 -7.05 21.43
CA ASP A 230 -8.03 -7.07 22.83
C ASP A 230 -7.19 -6.12 23.69
N ASN A 231 -5.94 -5.92 23.30
CA ASN A 231 -4.98 -5.09 24.03
C ASN A 231 -4.20 -4.16 23.05
N PRO A 232 -4.85 -3.13 22.50
CA PRO A 232 -4.25 -2.27 21.51
C PRO A 232 -3.06 -1.49 22.09
N PRO A 233 -1.90 -1.51 21.42
CA PRO A 233 -0.76 -0.69 21.82
C PRO A 233 -1.12 0.80 21.79
N SER A 234 -0.76 1.52 22.85
CA SER A 234 -0.93 2.97 22.96
C SER A 234 0.43 3.69 22.96
N MET A 235 0.43 4.95 22.55
CA MET A 235 1.65 5.79 22.63
C MET A 235 2.02 6.06 24.09
N ASN A 236 3.33 5.99 24.36
CA ASN A 236 3.96 6.35 25.62
C ASN A 236 5.35 6.98 25.33
N GLU A 237 6.03 7.43 26.37
CA GLU A 237 7.35 8.08 26.25
C GLU A 237 8.39 7.17 25.61
N GLU A 238 8.41 5.89 25.94
CA GLU A 238 9.34 4.91 25.39
C GLU A 238 9.15 4.74 23.87
N ARG A 239 7.90 4.56 23.41
CA ARG A 239 7.58 4.46 21.99
C ARG A 239 7.85 5.76 21.24
N ALA A 240 7.60 6.91 21.87
CA ALA A 240 7.93 8.20 21.29
C ALA A 240 9.44 8.36 21.08
N ALA A 241 10.25 8.06 22.09
CA ALA A 241 11.71 8.09 22.00
C ALA A 241 12.23 7.08 20.95
N PHE A 242 11.63 5.89 20.86
CA PHE A 242 11.97 4.91 19.85
C PHE A 242 11.70 5.45 18.44
N ILE A 243 10.53 6.07 18.20
CA ILE A 243 10.18 6.68 16.91
C ILE A 243 11.17 7.76 16.52
N GLU A 244 11.56 8.64 17.45
CA GLU A 244 12.54 9.69 17.15
C GLU A 244 13.91 9.09 16.76
N LYS A 245 14.36 8.04 17.43
CA LYS A 245 15.59 7.31 17.07
C LYS A 245 15.46 6.71 15.67
N GLU A 246 14.35 6.02 15.37
CA GLU A 246 14.08 5.42 14.07
C GLU A 246 14.02 6.48 12.94
N ARG A 247 13.42 7.62 13.22
CA ARG A 247 13.39 8.75 12.30
C ARG A 247 14.80 9.24 11.97
N LEU A 248 15.65 9.41 12.96
CA LEU A 248 17.06 9.82 12.75
C LEU A 248 17.83 8.82 11.89
N GLU A 249 17.64 7.51 12.10
CA GLU A 249 18.29 6.46 11.31
C GLU A 249 17.75 6.37 9.87
N LEU A 250 16.46 6.64 9.68
CA LEU A 250 15.77 6.56 8.40
C LEU A 250 15.56 7.94 7.75
N MET A 251 16.11 9.00 8.35
CA MET A 251 16.09 10.33 7.76
C MET A 251 16.92 10.36 6.47
N GLY A 252 16.35 10.98 5.43
CA GLY A 252 17.03 11.21 4.17
C GLY A 252 16.44 10.46 2.99
N GLU A 253 17.25 10.36 1.95
CA GLU A 253 16.86 9.76 0.67
C GLU A 253 16.87 8.24 0.75
N PHE A 254 15.76 7.62 1.08
CA PHE A 254 15.62 6.18 0.98
C PHE A 254 14.46 5.77 0.07
N CYS A 255 14.62 4.65 -0.62
CA CYS A 255 13.59 4.10 -1.49
C CYS A 255 12.48 3.43 -0.67
N ARG A 256 11.21 3.84 -0.90
CA ARG A 256 10.03 3.27 -0.24
C ARG A 256 9.50 1.99 -0.92
N GLY A 257 10.24 1.43 -1.90
CA GLY A 257 9.94 0.14 -2.52
C GLY A 257 8.64 0.09 -3.32
N CYS A 258 8.12 1.23 -3.80
CA CYS A 258 6.83 1.30 -4.49
C CYS A 258 6.81 0.65 -5.88
N GLY A 259 7.98 0.54 -6.56
CA GLY A 259 8.11 -0.15 -7.84
C GLY A 259 7.75 0.66 -9.09
N TYR A 260 7.31 1.92 -8.99
CA TYR A 260 6.90 2.73 -10.16
C TYR A 260 8.05 3.08 -11.11
N CYS A 261 9.28 2.92 -10.68
CA CYS A 261 10.47 3.02 -11.52
C CYS A 261 10.78 1.76 -12.34
N MET A 262 9.99 0.70 -12.18
CA MET A 262 10.12 -0.55 -12.91
C MET A 262 9.22 -0.59 -14.15
N PRO A 263 9.57 -1.35 -15.21
CA PRO A 263 10.82 -2.11 -15.33
C PRO A 263 12.03 -1.23 -15.71
N CYS A 264 13.20 -1.61 -15.25
CA CYS A 264 14.45 -1.02 -15.72
C CYS A 264 14.83 -1.60 -17.10
N PRO A 265 15.23 -0.80 -18.12
CA PRO A 265 15.64 -1.32 -19.42
C PRO A 265 16.85 -2.27 -19.34
N MET A 266 17.68 -2.14 -18.29
CA MET A 266 18.83 -3.02 -18.05
C MET A 266 18.51 -4.19 -17.09
N GLY A 267 17.25 -4.38 -16.71
CA GLY A 267 16.83 -5.49 -15.84
C GLY A 267 17.20 -5.31 -14.36
N ILE A 268 17.61 -4.11 -13.92
CA ILE A 268 17.93 -3.84 -12.51
C ILE A 268 16.63 -3.86 -11.69
N GLN A 269 16.60 -4.61 -10.59
CA GLN A 269 15.51 -4.64 -9.62
C GLN A 269 15.57 -3.40 -8.69
N ILE A 270 15.28 -2.22 -9.28
CA ILE A 270 15.52 -0.91 -8.65
C ILE A 270 14.87 -0.81 -7.27
N ASN A 271 13.61 -1.21 -7.15
CA ASN A 271 12.84 -1.12 -5.91
C ASN A 271 13.39 -1.97 -4.76
N THR A 272 14.19 -2.99 -5.05
CA THR A 272 14.92 -3.79 -4.05
C THR A 272 16.34 -3.27 -3.86
N CYS A 273 17.09 -3.09 -4.93
CA CYS A 273 18.50 -2.67 -4.88
C CYS A 273 18.68 -1.29 -4.23
N ALA A 274 17.76 -0.34 -4.50
CA ALA A 274 17.80 1.00 -3.91
C ALA A 274 17.47 1.05 -2.39
N ARG A 275 17.14 -0.09 -1.78
CA ARG A 275 16.85 -0.25 -0.34
C ARG A 275 17.85 -1.17 0.36
N MET A 276 18.77 -1.75 -0.38
CA MET A 276 19.58 -2.88 0.11
C MET A 276 20.35 -2.55 1.39
N SER A 277 20.90 -1.36 1.52
CA SER A 277 21.60 -0.92 2.74
C SER A 277 20.71 -1.01 3.99
N LEU A 278 19.43 -0.64 3.87
CA LEU A 278 18.48 -0.74 4.98
C LEU A 278 18.02 -2.17 5.21
N LEU A 279 17.79 -2.94 4.13
CA LEU A 279 17.37 -4.34 4.25
C LEU A 279 18.43 -5.19 4.94
N LEU A 280 19.71 -4.97 4.65
CA LEU A 280 20.82 -5.69 5.31
C LEU A 280 20.92 -5.39 6.81
N ARG A 281 20.42 -4.25 7.27
CA ARG A 281 20.47 -3.85 8.68
C ARG A 281 19.19 -4.17 9.45
N ARG A 282 18.07 -4.42 8.74
CA ARG A 282 16.73 -4.48 9.34
C ARG A 282 15.96 -5.77 9.03
N SER A 283 16.50 -6.64 8.17
CA SER A 283 15.86 -7.91 7.83
C SER A 283 16.88 -9.06 7.80
N PRO A 284 16.45 -10.33 7.81
CA PRO A 284 17.36 -11.47 7.68
C PRO A 284 18.21 -11.36 6.42
N THR A 285 19.53 -11.35 6.59
CA THR A 285 20.50 -11.06 5.52
C THR A 285 20.76 -12.22 4.57
N ALA A 286 20.54 -13.47 5.01
CA ALA A 286 20.93 -14.67 4.26
C ALA A 286 20.41 -14.69 2.81
N GLY A 287 19.15 -14.29 2.58
CA GLY A 287 18.58 -14.23 1.23
C GLY A 287 19.20 -13.11 0.39
N HIS A 288 19.54 -11.98 1.00
CA HIS A 288 20.15 -10.84 0.33
C HIS A 288 21.61 -11.08 -0.04
N LEU A 289 22.34 -11.86 0.77
CA LEU A 289 23.75 -12.21 0.56
C LEU A 289 23.94 -13.53 -0.20
N SER A 290 22.86 -14.23 -0.58
CA SER A 290 22.92 -15.43 -1.41
C SER A 290 23.48 -15.11 -2.82
N GLU A 291 23.91 -16.12 -3.56
CA GLU A 291 24.36 -15.97 -4.96
C GLU A 291 23.33 -15.21 -5.82
N LYS A 292 22.04 -15.50 -5.63
CA LYS A 292 20.94 -14.80 -6.30
C LYS A 292 20.88 -13.31 -5.90
N GLY A 293 21.07 -13.01 -4.62
CA GLY A 293 21.14 -11.64 -4.09
C GLY A 293 22.34 -10.89 -4.66
N GLN A 294 23.51 -11.54 -4.70
CA GLN A 294 24.73 -10.97 -5.27
C GLN A 294 24.59 -10.66 -6.78
N ALA A 295 24.05 -11.64 -7.54
CA ALA A 295 23.78 -11.45 -8.96
C ALA A 295 22.79 -10.29 -9.24
N MET A 296 21.76 -10.16 -8.40
CA MET A 296 20.80 -9.06 -8.48
C MET A 296 21.48 -7.70 -8.23
N MET A 297 22.33 -7.60 -7.22
CA MET A 297 23.04 -6.35 -6.89
C MET A 297 24.10 -6.00 -7.94
N ALA A 298 24.83 -6.99 -8.46
CA ALA A 298 25.81 -6.80 -9.52
C ALA A 298 25.20 -6.21 -10.80
N LYS A 299 23.91 -6.46 -11.07
CA LYS A 299 23.19 -5.82 -12.19
C LYS A 299 23.22 -4.29 -12.16
N ILE A 300 23.56 -3.66 -11.04
CA ILE A 300 23.68 -2.21 -10.92
C ILE A 300 24.84 -1.68 -11.80
N ASP A 301 25.88 -2.48 -12.01
CA ASP A 301 27.01 -2.11 -12.90
C ASP A 301 26.57 -1.96 -14.36
N ASP A 302 25.47 -2.58 -14.79
CA ASP A 302 24.90 -2.43 -16.13
C ASP A 302 24.11 -1.10 -16.30
N CYS A 303 24.06 -0.24 -15.30
CA CYS A 303 23.27 0.98 -15.33
C CYS A 303 23.79 1.99 -16.36
N ILE A 304 23.03 2.24 -17.42
CA ILE A 304 23.35 3.22 -18.48
C ILE A 304 23.01 4.67 -18.11
N ASN A 305 22.64 4.92 -16.87
CA ASN A 305 22.29 6.24 -16.32
C ASN A 305 21.23 7.01 -17.15
N CYS A 306 20.24 6.32 -17.73
CA CYS A 306 19.20 6.91 -18.58
C CYS A 306 18.19 7.82 -17.84
N GLY A 307 18.21 7.87 -16.52
CA GLY A 307 17.37 8.74 -15.69
C GLY A 307 15.88 8.34 -15.59
N LYS A 308 15.40 7.31 -16.29
CA LYS A 308 13.97 6.89 -16.25
C LYS A 308 13.46 6.63 -14.84
N CYS A 309 14.27 5.96 -14.02
CA CYS A 309 13.90 5.64 -12.65
C CYS A 309 13.79 6.90 -11.75
N LYS A 310 14.62 7.91 -11.96
CA LYS A 310 14.55 9.21 -11.27
C LYS A 310 13.29 9.96 -11.68
N ALA A 311 12.99 10.03 -12.98
CA ALA A 311 11.80 10.70 -13.50
C ALA A 311 10.50 10.05 -13.05
N ALA A 312 10.49 8.72 -12.92
CA ALA A 312 9.30 7.97 -12.46
C ALA A 312 9.13 7.94 -10.94
N CYS A 313 10.12 8.41 -10.15
CA CYS A 313 10.06 8.33 -8.70
C CYS A 313 9.09 9.36 -8.12
N PRO A 314 8.00 8.94 -7.44
CA PRO A 314 7.05 9.88 -6.84
C PRO A 314 7.63 10.66 -5.65
N TYR A 315 8.79 10.23 -5.14
CA TYR A 315 9.49 10.87 -4.02
C TYR A 315 10.69 11.72 -4.46
N GLY A 316 10.89 11.90 -5.75
CA GLY A 316 11.97 12.74 -6.29
C GLY A 316 13.40 12.23 -6.01
N LEU A 317 13.56 10.93 -5.71
CA LEU A 317 14.85 10.36 -5.36
C LEU A 317 15.83 10.38 -6.54
N ASP A 318 17.10 10.69 -6.28
CA ASP A 318 18.17 10.46 -7.21
C ASP A 318 18.55 8.96 -7.27
N THR A 319 17.63 8.20 -7.88
CA THR A 319 17.68 6.74 -7.87
C THR A 319 18.98 6.17 -8.46
N PRO A 320 19.56 6.69 -9.56
CA PRO A 320 20.84 6.17 -10.05
C PRO A 320 21.98 6.29 -9.04
N ASN A 321 22.11 7.42 -8.37
CA ASN A 321 23.11 7.61 -7.32
C ASN A 321 22.83 6.78 -6.07
N LEU A 322 21.54 6.65 -5.70
CA LEU A 322 21.12 5.82 -4.59
C LEU A 322 21.48 4.33 -4.82
N LEU A 323 21.28 3.81 -6.04
CA LEU A 323 21.67 2.45 -6.42
C LEU A 323 23.16 2.23 -6.24
N LYS A 324 24.01 3.15 -6.74
CA LYS A 324 25.47 3.06 -6.60
C LYS A 324 25.91 3.05 -5.13
N ARG A 325 25.38 3.97 -4.32
CA ARG A 325 25.68 4.02 -2.87
C ARG A 325 25.29 2.72 -2.17
N ASN A 326 24.10 2.19 -2.47
CA ASN A 326 23.64 0.92 -1.90
C ASN A 326 24.52 -0.26 -2.33
N TYR A 327 25.02 -0.25 -3.55
CA TYR A 327 25.91 -1.32 -4.04
C TYR A 327 27.29 -1.27 -3.39
N GLU A 328 27.88 -0.10 -3.21
CA GLU A 328 29.14 0.05 -2.48
C GLU A 328 29.00 -0.40 -1.02
N ASP A 329 27.94 0.00 -0.35
CA ASP A 329 27.63 -0.48 1.01
C ASP A 329 27.42 -2.00 1.05
N TYR A 330 26.69 -2.56 0.08
CA TYR A 330 26.47 -4.01 -0.07
C TYR A 330 27.76 -4.81 -0.11
N LYS A 331 28.76 -4.32 -0.89
CA LYS A 331 30.07 -4.98 -1.02
C LYS A 331 30.78 -5.10 0.32
N THR A 332 30.50 -4.24 1.29
CA THR A 332 31.12 -4.30 2.63
C THR A 332 30.64 -5.49 3.45
N PHE A 333 29.46 -6.03 3.15
CA PHE A 333 28.87 -7.21 3.81
C PHE A 333 29.30 -8.55 3.20
N LEU A 334 30.01 -8.51 2.06
CA LEU A 334 30.54 -9.71 1.39
C LEU A 334 31.98 -10.07 1.82
N LYS A 335 32.59 -9.25 2.66
CA LYS A 335 33.97 -9.40 3.13
C LYS A 335 34.08 -10.29 4.37
#